data_0cc2378ec66eb028d585d40878c655df
#
_entry.id   0cc2378ec66eb028d585d40878c655df
#
_cell.length_a   1.000
_cell.length_b   1.000
_cell.length_c   1.000
_cell.angle_alpha   90.00
_cell.angle_beta   90.00
_cell.angle_gamma   90.00
#
_symmetry.space_group_name_H-M   'P 1'
#
loop_
_entity.id
_entity.type
_entity.pdbx_description
1 polymer ?
#
loop_
_entity_poly.entity_id
_entity_poly.type
_entity_poly.pdbx_seq_one_letter_code
_entity_poly.pdbx_strand_id
1 'polypeptide(L)'
;MPAAATGGALLIPPFAEERKGVLPVYVQTARSLADAGIAALLFDFYGCGDSDGDFASTDPAAFEIECSAALEWLAATLPGLPLFVNGARAGALLAARLAAARGDVAAAVLWSPVSGADFARQLLQRHMVNDMVAYGKARESRSALEARLRQGQTVDLDGYPVSGAFYAWLQELRPLPLAAPALVFSGGHDAKTAEAFCGGGHATLPDLRYPPFWNTVGHVDTRGLAAATVAWLRALPHGRAVAPCLPTALPASTQTAELASFGDPEEPISVIWDLADGPVRGGALFLHGWSGDRTGPHRMFTRFARLLARNGFLCLRPDFIGRGLSGGGSGDASIALMTENAQTALDALRRRLPTGSPIAVVGICSGCKVALTLAARNPEIARLLLWSPESMGSLRSPATGLRKTFAALKNYARKLLRPETWRKLAAGKVQTGMVAKALVKQEKRSAAEAIREDAALKLFRGFRNPVCFVFGGSDPDAPGSRAAYARYCHAHGIPHETHLIAHAGHSYYSERWTRELFEASMAFLT
;
A
#
# COMPACT_ATOMS: atom_id res chain seq x y z
N MET A 1 -1.15 -10.90 -18.39
CA MET A 1 -2.00 -11.96 -18.98
C MET A 1 -1.16 -12.77 -19.94
N PRO A 2 -1.25 -14.11 -19.98
CA PRO A 2 -0.58 -14.92 -21.00
C PRO A 2 -1.21 -14.65 -22.38
N ALA A 3 -0.43 -14.88 -23.45
CA ALA A 3 -0.95 -14.76 -24.82
C ALA A 3 -2.06 -15.79 -25.11
N ALA A 4 -1.96 -16.97 -24.47
CA ALA A 4 -2.98 -18.02 -24.47
C ALA A 4 -3.11 -18.59 -23.06
N ALA A 5 -4.33 -18.62 -22.54
CA ALA A 5 -4.64 -19.08 -21.19
C ALA A 5 -5.25 -20.49 -21.21
N THR A 6 -4.95 -21.29 -20.20
CA THR A 6 -5.55 -22.63 -19.96
C THR A 6 -6.42 -22.66 -18.71
N GLY A 7 -6.46 -21.57 -17.94
CA GLY A 7 -7.26 -21.34 -16.75
C GLY A 7 -7.21 -19.88 -16.32
N GLY A 8 -8.07 -19.49 -15.38
CA GLY A 8 -8.12 -18.14 -14.82
C GLY A 8 -8.08 -18.15 -13.28
N ALA A 9 -7.37 -17.22 -12.67
CA ALA A 9 -7.26 -17.07 -11.22
C ALA A 9 -7.69 -15.66 -10.78
N LEU A 10 -8.69 -15.56 -9.91
CA LEU A 10 -9.08 -14.32 -9.23
C LEU A 10 -8.32 -14.20 -7.92
N LEU A 11 -7.59 -13.10 -7.72
CA LEU A 11 -6.81 -12.81 -6.52
C LEU A 11 -7.58 -11.81 -5.64
N ILE A 12 -8.11 -12.28 -4.51
CA ILE A 12 -8.99 -11.52 -3.62
C ILE A 12 -8.18 -10.91 -2.47
N PRO A 13 -8.00 -9.58 -2.41
CA PRO A 13 -7.17 -8.92 -1.41
C PRO A 13 -7.84 -8.89 -0.02
N PRO A 14 -7.07 -8.70 1.05
CA PRO A 14 -7.60 -8.29 2.34
C PRO A 14 -7.95 -6.81 2.36
N PHE A 15 -8.49 -6.34 3.49
CA PHE A 15 -8.91 -4.97 3.72
C PHE A 15 -7.81 -4.11 4.34
N ALA A 16 -8.03 -2.80 4.31
CA ALA A 16 -7.22 -1.79 4.97
C ALA A 16 -5.71 -1.91 4.60
N GLU A 17 -4.83 -1.69 5.56
CA GLU A 17 -3.38 -1.66 5.31
C GLU A 17 -2.79 -3.05 4.98
N GLU A 18 -3.46 -4.15 5.33
CA GLU A 18 -3.00 -5.49 4.95
C GLU A 18 -2.98 -5.68 3.42
N ARG A 19 -3.91 -5.03 2.68
CA ARG A 19 -3.91 -5.02 1.20
C ARG A 19 -2.55 -4.59 0.65
N LYS A 20 -1.96 -3.54 1.23
CA LYS A 20 -0.68 -3.00 0.78
C LYS A 20 0.48 -3.98 0.97
N GLY A 21 0.48 -4.72 2.07
CA GLY A 21 1.48 -5.78 2.31
C GLY A 21 1.29 -7.01 1.41
N VAL A 22 0.04 -7.30 1.03
CA VAL A 22 -0.30 -8.44 0.16
C VAL A 22 -0.06 -8.15 -1.33
N LEU A 23 -0.24 -6.90 -1.78
CA LEU A 23 -0.15 -6.53 -3.20
C LEU A 23 1.15 -6.99 -3.88
N PRO A 24 2.37 -6.78 -3.33
CA PRO A 24 3.60 -7.23 -3.98
C PRO A 24 3.66 -8.76 -4.18
N VAL A 25 3.10 -9.51 -3.22
CA VAL A 25 3.05 -10.98 -3.28
C VAL A 25 2.07 -11.43 -4.36
N TYR A 26 0.92 -10.78 -4.45
CA TYR A 26 -0.07 -11.04 -5.50
C TYR A 26 0.45 -10.70 -6.89
N VAL A 27 1.14 -9.57 -7.06
CA VAL A 27 1.73 -9.19 -8.35
C VAL A 27 2.77 -10.22 -8.80
N GLN A 28 3.66 -10.65 -7.89
CA GLN A 28 4.63 -11.70 -8.19
C GLN A 28 3.94 -13.02 -8.58
N THR A 29 2.92 -13.42 -7.82
CA THR A 29 2.18 -14.66 -8.08
C THR A 29 1.41 -14.57 -9.40
N ALA A 30 0.76 -13.43 -9.69
CA ALA A 30 0.05 -13.22 -10.95
C ALA A 30 0.97 -13.34 -12.17
N ARG A 31 2.20 -12.83 -12.08
CA ARG A 31 3.22 -13.00 -13.14
C ARG A 31 3.61 -14.46 -13.29
N SER A 32 3.93 -15.13 -12.19
CA SER A 32 4.26 -16.57 -12.23
C SER A 32 3.11 -17.44 -12.72
N LEU A 33 1.85 -17.06 -12.45
CA LEU A 33 0.67 -17.71 -13.02
C LEU A 33 0.58 -17.46 -14.53
N ALA A 34 0.83 -16.24 -14.99
CA ALA A 34 0.83 -15.92 -16.42
C ALA A 34 1.91 -16.69 -17.18
N ASP A 35 3.12 -16.81 -16.62
CA ASP A 35 4.21 -17.63 -17.16
C ASP A 35 3.81 -19.12 -17.24
N ALA A 36 2.91 -19.57 -16.36
CA ALA A 36 2.37 -20.93 -16.33
C ALA A 36 1.11 -21.12 -17.22
N GLY A 37 0.71 -20.09 -17.99
CA GLY A 37 -0.47 -20.14 -18.85
C GLY A 37 -1.80 -19.94 -18.11
N ILE A 38 -1.79 -19.45 -16.86
CA ILE A 38 -2.99 -19.15 -16.07
C ILE A 38 -3.15 -17.63 -16.03
N ALA A 39 -4.25 -17.10 -16.59
CA ALA A 39 -4.55 -15.68 -16.52
C ALA A 39 -4.91 -15.28 -15.09
N ALA A 40 -4.40 -14.15 -14.62
CA ALA A 40 -4.68 -13.67 -13.27
C ALA A 40 -5.38 -12.31 -13.29
N LEU A 41 -6.43 -12.17 -12.48
CA LEU A 41 -7.15 -10.92 -12.24
C LEU A 41 -6.90 -10.44 -10.80
N LEU A 42 -6.34 -9.25 -10.67
CA LEU A 42 -6.25 -8.49 -9.42
C LEU A 42 -7.27 -7.37 -9.48
N PHE A 43 -7.96 -7.12 -8.38
CA PHE A 43 -8.90 -6.00 -8.27
C PHE A 43 -8.82 -5.36 -6.88
N ASP A 44 -9.39 -4.20 -6.75
CA ASP A 44 -9.58 -3.50 -5.48
C ASP A 44 -11.06 -3.37 -5.18
N PHE A 45 -11.47 -3.62 -3.95
CA PHE A 45 -12.81 -3.37 -3.48
C PHE A 45 -13.17 -1.89 -3.52
N TYR A 46 -14.46 -1.57 -3.64
CA TYR A 46 -14.98 -0.22 -3.48
C TYR A 46 -14.42 0.42 -2.19
N GLY A 47 -13.98 1.67 -2.30
CA GLY A 47 -13.33 2.36 -1.19
C GLY A 47 -11.91 1.89 -0.86
N CYS A 48 -11.33 0.95 -1.62
CA CYS A 48 -9.97 0.44 -1.44
C CYS A 48 -9.09 0.74 -2.67
N GLY A 49 -7.78 0.79 -2.47
CA GLY A 49 -6.79 0.91 -3.55
C GLY A 49 -7.09 2.04 -4.53
N ASP A 50 -7.20 1.70 -5.81
CA ASP A 50 -7.56 2.62 -6.90
C ASP A 50 -9.04 2.58 -7.28
N SER A 51 -9.85 1.68 -6.68
CA SER A 51 -11.29 1.62 -6.92
C SER A 51 -12.02 2.87 -6.43
N ASP A 52 -13.20 3.12 -6.99
CA ASP A 52 -14.02 4.27 -6.62
C ASP A 52 -14.54 4.21 -5.18
N GLY A 53 -15.15 5.30 -4.75
CA GLY A 53 -15.78 5.42 -3.45
C GLY A 53 -14.84 5.71 -2.29
N ASP A 54 -15.40 5.64 -1.08
CA ASP A 54 -14.71 5.84 0.18
C ASP A 54 -14.99 4.66 1.11
N PHE A 55 -13.97 4.19 1.82
CA PHE A 55 -14.09 3.08 2.75
C PHE A 55 -15.14 3.31 3.85
N ALA A 56 -15.35 4.56 4.25
CA ALA A 56 -16.38 4.94 5.22
C ALA A 56 -17.80 4.61 4.79
N SER A 57 -18.08 4.69 3.48
CA SER A 57 -19.42 4.52 2.90
C SER A 57 -19.64 3.13 2.31
N THR A 58 -18.68 2.21 2.46
CA THR A 58 -18.80 0.86 1.90
C THR A 58 -19.85 0.05 2.65
N ASP A 59 -20.81 -0.51 1.90
CA ASP A 59 -21.67 -1.58 2.39
C ASP A 59 -20.87 -2.89 2.41
N PRO A 60 -20.68 -3.51 3.58
CA PRO A 60 -19.88 -4.74 3.66
C PRO A 60 -20.46 -5.91 2.86
N ALA A 61 -21.76 -5.95 2.63
CA ALA A 61 -22.40 -6.97 1.80
C ALA A 61 -21.96 -6.87 0.33
N ALA A 62 -21.57 -5.67 -0.13
CA ALA A 62 -21.10 -5.46 -1.49
C ALA A 62 -19.80 -6.22 -1.79
N PHE A 63 -18.95 -6.52 -0.80
CA PHE A 63 -17.69 -7.22 -1.04
C PHE A 63 -17.86 -8.61 -1.65
N GLU A 64 -18.91 -9.36 -1.26
CA GLU A 64 -19.21 -10.66 -1.86
C GLU A 64 -19.75 -10.49 -3.29
N ILE A 65 -20.55 -9.46 -3.54
CA ILE A 65 -21.06 -9.10 -4.88
C ILE A 65 -19.88 -8.71 -5.78
N GLU A 66 -18.95 -7.90 -5.30
CA GLU A 66 -17.76 -7.47 -6.04
C GLU A 66 -16.84 -8.65 -6.39
N CYS A 67 -16.66 -9.60 -5.46
CA CYS A 67 -15.94 -10.85 -5.76
C CYS A 67 -16.63 -11.64 -6.87
N SER A 68 -17.97 -11.76 -6.83
CA SER A 68 -18.74 -12.45 -7.88
C SER A 68 -18.61 -11.74 -9.22
N ALA A 69 -18.79 -10.42 -9.26
CA ALA A 69 -18.65 -9.61 -10.46
C ALA A 69 -17.25 -9.72 -11.08
N ALA A 70 -16.20 -9.69 -10.25
CA ALA A 70 -14.83 -9.88 -10.72
C ALA A 70 -14.59 -11.28 -11.31
N LEU A 71 -15.16 -12.31 -10.69
CA LEU A 71 -15.10 -13.68 -11.23
C LEU A 71 -15.90 -13.81 -12.53
N GLU A 72 -17.06 -13.20 -12.64
CA GLU A 72 -17.88 -13.16 -13.86
C GLU A 72 -17.15 -12.48 -15.01
N TRP A 73 -16.48 -11.36 -14.72
CA TRP A 73 -15.64 -10.68 -15.71
C TRP A 73 -14.49 -11.59 -16.20
N LEU A 74 -13.84 -12.31 -15.28
CA LEU A 74 -12.79 -13.27 -15.62
C LEU A 74 -13.34 -14.43 -16.46
N ALA A 75 -14.52 -14.96 -16.10
CA ALA A 75 -15.21 -16.02 -16.84
C ALA A 75 -15.56 -15.59 -18.29
N ALA A 76 -16.06 -14.36 -18.44
CA ALA A 76 -16.37 -13.80 -19.76
C ALA A 76 -15.11 -13.57 -20.60
N THR A 77 -13.98 -13.24 -19.96
CA THR A 77 -12.69 -13.07 -20.62
C THR A 77 -12.08 -14.40 -21.07
N LEU A 78 -12.41 -15.50 -20.38
CA LEU A 78 -11.83 -16.84 -20.54
C LEU A 78 -12.93 -17.91 -20.70
N PRO A 79 -13.74 -17.87 -21.77
CA PRO A 79 -14.91 -18.73 -21.88
C PRO A 79 -14.51 -20.22 -21.88
N GLY A 80 -15.19 -20.99 -21.03
CA GLY A 80 -15.02 -22.45 -20.92
C GLY A 80 -13.73 -22.92 -20.23
N LEU A 81 -12.93 -22.01 -19.67
CA LEU A 81 -11.75 -22.37 -18.89
C LEU A 81 -12.07 -22.56 -17.40
N PRO A 82 -11.33 -23.43 -16.68
CA PRO A 82 -11.47 -23.56 -15.24
C PRO A 82 -11.07 -22.26 -14.54
N LEU A 83 -11.86 -21.88 -13.54
CA LEU A 83 -11.65 -20.69 -12.71
C LEU A 83 -11.16 -21.09 -11.33
N PHE A 84 -10.13 -20.39 -10.87
CA PHE A 84 -9.53 -20.55 -9.56
C PHE A 84 -9.72 -19.27 -8.75
N VAL A 85 -9.79 -19.38 -7.42
CA VAL A 85 -9.80 -18.23 -6.53
C VAL A 85 -8.62 -18.32 -5.57
N ASN A 86 -7.93 -17.21 -5.34
CA ASN A 86 -6.88 -17.11 -4.33
C ASN A 86 -7.18 -15.95 -3.40
N GLY A 87 -7.34 -16.22 -2.12
CA GLY A 87 -7.59 -15.19 -1.11
C GLY A 87 -6.49 -15.13 -0.06
N ALA A 88 -6.18 -13.93 0.42
CA ALA A 88 -5.23 -13.71 1.51
C ALA A 88 -5.91 -13.08 2.72
N ARG A 89 -5.58 -13.56 3.93
CA ARG A 89 -6.09 -13.03 5.20
C ARG A 89 -7.63 -13.08 5.25
N ALA A 90 -8.29 -11.93 5.51
CA ALA A 90 -9.76 -11.82 5.43
C ALA A 90 -10.29 -12.10 4.01
N GLY A 91 -9.54 -11.77 2.96
CA GLY A 91 -9.85 -12.13 1.57
C GLY A 91 -9.92 -13.65 1.33
N ALA A 92 -9.22 -14.45 2.13
CA ALA A 92 -9.31 -15.92 2.08
C ALA A 92 -10.71 -16.43 2.49
N LEU A 93 -11.37 -15.74 3.42
CA LEU A 93 -12.75 -16.08 3.80
C LEU A 93 -13.73 -15.75 2.66
N LEU A 94 -13.53 -14.62 1.98
CA LEU A 94 -14.33 -14.25 0.80
C LEU A 94 -14.10 -15.22 -0.36
N ALA A 95 -12.85 -15.63 -0.61
CA ALA A 95 -12.53 -16.64 -1.61
C ALA A 95 -13.23 -17.97 -1.34
N ALA A 96 -13.24 -18.41 -0.07
CA ALA A 96 -13.94 -19.63 0.36
C ALA A 96 -15.47 -19.51 0.20
N ARG A 97 -16.05 -18.36 0.57
CA ARG A 97 -17.49 -18.09 0.40
C ARG A 97 -17.88 -18.07 -1.07
N LEU A 98 -17.07 -17.41 -1.91
CA LEU A 98 -17.28 -17.39 -3.34
C LEU A 98 -17.22 -18.80 -3.94
N ALA A 99 -16.23 -19.62 -3.56
CA ALA A 99 -16.10 -21.01 -4.02
C ALA A 99 -17.26 -21.90 -3.51
N ALA A 100 -17.78 -21.65 -2.31
CA ALA A 100 -18.94 -22.39 -1.78
C ALA A 100 -20.26 -21.99 -2.47
N ALA A 101 -20.40 -20.72 -2.87
CA ALA A 101 -21.61 -20.21 -3.51
C ALA A 101 -21.67 -20.51 -5.02
N ARG A 102 -20.53 -20.77 -5.67
CA ARG A 102 -20.41 -20.91 -7.11
C ARG A 102 -19.91 -22.29 -7.51
N GLY A 103 -20.68 -22.99 -8.33
CA GLY A 103 -20.31 -24.32 -8.86
C GLY A 103 -19.26 -24.28 -9.98
N ASP A 104 -18.90 -23.10 -10.50
CA ASP A 104 -17.91 -22.89 -11.57
C ASP A 104 -16.49 -22.61 -11.05
N VAL A 105 -16.29 -22.51 -9.73
CA VAL A 105 -14.95 -22.41 -9.14
C VAL A 105 -14.33 -23.79 -9.02
N ALA A 106 -13.30 -24.04 -9.82
CA ALA A 106 -12.63 -25.33 -9.89
C ALA A 106 -11.74 -25.64 -8.67
N ALA A 107 -11.12 -24.61 -8.06
CA ALA A 107 -10.31 -24.77 -6.86
C ALA A 107 -10.07 -23.44 -6.15
N ALA A 108 -9.68 -23.51 -4.85
CA ALA A 108 -9.36 -22.36 -4.01
C ALA A 108 -7.96 -22.45 -3.39
N VAL A 109 -7.26 -21.32 -3.33
CA VAL A 109 -6.00 -21.16 -2.60
C VAL A 109 -6.18 -20.11 -1.50
N LEU A 110 -5.87 -20.45 -0.27
CA LEU A 110 -6.12 -19.61 0.91
C LEU A 110 -4.79 -19.32 1.64
N TRP A 111 -4.37 -18.06 1.66
CA TRP A 111 -3.12 -17.63 2.28
C TRP A 111 -3.36 -17.03 3.67
N SER A 112 -2.81 -17.64 4.70
CA SER A 112 -2.92 -17.19 6.10
C SER A 112 -4.34 -16.72 6.45
N PRO A 113 -5.36 -17.54 6.24
CA PRO A 113 -6.74 -17.16 6.52
C PRO A 113 -6.89 -16.74 7.99
N VAL A 114 -7.65 -15.69 8.23
CA VAL A 114 -7.93 -15.14 9.57
C VAL A 114 -9.43 -14.99 9.73
N SER A 115 -10.01 -15.39 10.87
CA SER A 115 -11.43 -15.14 11.10
C SER A 115 -11.72 -13.65 11.11
N GLY A 116 -12.92 -13.24 10.70
CA GLY A 116 -13.28 -11.84 10.69
C GLY A 116 -13.19 -11.18 12.06
N ALA A 117 -13.56 -11.91 13.13
CA ALA A 117 -13.41 -11.46 14.52
C ALA A 117 -11.95 -11.24 14.92
N ASP A 118 -11.05 -12.13 14.49
CA ASP A 118 -9.60 -11.97 14.74
C ASP A 118 -9.01 -10.85 13.91
N PHE A 119 -9.44 -10.68 12.68
CA PHE A 119 -9.05 -9.55 11.85
C PHE A 119 -9.46 -8.21 12.47
N ALA A 120 -10.72 -8.08 12.92
CA ALA A 120 -11.21 -6.89 13.61
C ALA A 120 -10.39 -6.61 14.90
N ARG A 121 -10.09 -7.65 15.68
CA ARG A 121 -9.24 -7.52 16.87
C ARG A 121 -7.83 -7.03 16.52
N GLN A 122 -7.24 -7.51 15.44
CA GLN A 122 -5.92 -7.09 14.98
C GLN A 122 -5.91 -5.63 14.50
N LEU A 123 -6.96 -5.16 13.82
CA LEU A 123 -7.12 -3.75 13.45
C LEU A 123 -7.15 -2.85 14.69
N LEU A 124 -7.99 -3.16 15.69
CA LEU A 124 -8.07 -2.41 16.93
C LEU A 124 -6.74 -2.40 17.70
N GLN A 125 -6.07 -3.56 17.76
CA GLN A 125 -4.78 -3.67 18.44
C GLN A 125 -3.71 -2.82 17.76
N ARG A 126 -3.67 -2.79 16.42
CA ARG A 126 -2.74 -1.96 15.65
C ARG A 126 -3.00 -0.47 15.93
N HIS A 127 -4.27 -0.04 15.89
CA HIS A 127 -4.65 1.32 16.21
C HIS A 127 -4.20 1.75 17.61
N MET A 128 -4.40 0.92 18.63
CA MET A 128 -3.94 1.21 19.98
C MET A 128 -2.41 1.34 20.07
N VAL A 129 -1.66 0.54 19.29
CA VAL A 129 -0.19 0.65 19.23
C VAL A 129 0.23 1.96 18.57
N ASN A 130 -0.44 2.37 17.50
CA ASN A 130 -0.17 3.63 16.82
C ASN A 130 -0.50 4.83 17.72
N ASP A 131 -1.60 4.79 18.47
CA ASP A 131 -1.92 5.78 19.51
C ASP A 131 -0.81 5.88 20.56
N MET A 132 -0.29 4.73 21.03
CA MET A 132 0.82 4.72 22.00
C MET A 132 2.09 5.35 21.43
N VAL A 133 2.34 5.23 20.13
CA VAL A 133 3.48 5.88 19.46
C VAL A 133 3.24 7.37 19.34
N ALA A 134 2.06 7.79 18.91
CA ALA A 134 1.72 9.19 18.64
C ALA A 134 1.52 10.02 19.92
N TYR A 135 0.87 9.47 20.93
CA TYR A 135 0.45 10.18 22.14
C TYR A 135 1.13 9.69 23.43
N GLY A 136 1.99 8.69 23.36
CA GLY A 136 2.61 8.05 24.53
C GLY A 136 1.68 7.12 25.33
N LYS A 137 0.40 7.07 24.99
CA LYS A 137 -0.63 6.20 25.58
C LYS A 137 -1.73 5.91 24.55
N ALA A 138 -2.43 4.80 24.66
CA ALA A 138 -3.68 4.60 23.93
C ALA A 138 -4.73 5.58 24.46
N ARG A 139 -5.40 6.30 23.58
CA ARG A 139 -6.43 7.29 23.94
C ARG A 139 -7.71 6.63 24.43
N GLU A 140 -8.05 5.49 23.85
CA GLU A 140 -9.21 4.67 24.22
C GLU A 140 -8.79 3.24 24.50
N SER A 141 -9.54 2.52 25.32
CA SER A 141 -9.37 1.08 25.52
C SER A 141 -9.98 0.31 24.35
N ARG A 142 -9.53 -0.93 24.12
CA ARG A 142 -10.14 -1.79 23.11
C ARG A 142 -11.64 -1.97 23.33
N SER A 143 -12.07 -2.18 24.59
CA SER A 143 -13.49 -2.34 24.94
C SER A 143 -14.32 -1.11 24.63
N ALA A 144 -13.76 0.12 24.80
CA ALA A 144 -14.45 1.35 24.44
C ALA A 144 -14.62 1.49 22.92
N LEU A 145 -13.57 1.20 22.14
CA LEU A 145 -13.64 1.20 20.68
C LEU A 145 -14.65 0.17 20.16
N GLU A 146 -14.63 -1.05 20.69
CA GLU A 146 -15.60 -2.10 20.36
C GLU A 146 -17.03 -1.69 20.71
N ALA A 147 -17.24 -1.05 21.85
CA ALA A 147 -18.56 -0.56 22.25
C ALA A 147 -19.12 0.48 21.29
N ARG A 148 -18.29 1.44 20.87
CA ARG A 148 -18.66 2.44 19.85
C ARG A 148 -19.05 1.79 18.53
N LEU A 149 -18.26 0.83 18.03
CA LEU A 149 -18.53 0.10 16.80
C LEU A 149 -19.85 -0.70 16.90
N ARG A 150 -20.11 -1.38 18.04
CA ARG A 150 -21.37 -2.09 18.27
C ARG A 150 -22.58 -1.16 18.38
N GLN A 151 -22.38 0.10 18.76
CA GLN A 151 -23.43 1.13 18.75
C GLN A 151 -23.65 1.75 17.34
N GLY A 152 -23.03 1.20 16.29
CA GLY A 152 -23.17 1.66 14.92
C GLY A 152 -22.31 2.89 14.58
N GLN A 153 -21.44 3.33 15.50
CA GLN A 153 -20.56 4.45 15.22
C GLN A 153 -19.44 4.07 14.25
N THR A 154 -18.96 5.04 13.48
CA THR A 154 -17.73 4.92 12.71
C THR A 154 -16.52 5.30 13.58
N VAL A 155 -15.49 4.47 13.56
CA VAL A 155 -14.23 4.68 14.28
C VAL A 155 -13.08 4.76 13.29
N ASP A 156 -12.29 5.81 13.37
CA ASP A 156 -11.05 5.95 12.61
C ASP A 156 -9.99 4.98 13.15
N LEU A 157 -9.70 3.94 12.39
CA LEU A 157 -8.65 2.97 12.70
C LEU A 157 -7.49 3.18 11.72
N ASP A 158 -6.54 4.02 12.11
CA ASP A 158 -5.32 4.30 11.35
C ASP A 158 -5.57 4.89 9.95
N GLY A 159 -6.51 5.84 9.84
CA GLY A 159 -6.89 6.47 8.58
C GLY A 159 -7.88 5.64 7.74
N TYR A 160 -8.41 4.56 8.32
CA TYR A 160 -9.53 3.80 7.77
C TYR A 160 -10.75 4.01 8.67
N PRO A 161 -11.78 4.74 8.21
CA PRO A 161 -13.01 4.92 8.96
C PRO A 161 -13.86 3.64 8.91
N VAL A 162 -13.71 2.82 9.93
CA VAL A 162 -14.43 1.54 10.08
C VAL A 162 -15.81 1.81 10.65
N SER A 163 -16.86 1.46 9.88
CA SER A 163 -18.25 1.60 10.31
C SER A 163 -18.67 0.46 11.26
N GLY A 164 -19.68 0.72 12.09
CA GLY A 164 -20.29 -0.34 12.93
C GLY A 164 -20.83 -1.49 12.09
N ALA A 165 -21.38 -1.21 10.89
CA ALA A 165 -21.86 -2.24 9.97
C ALA A 165 -20.71 -3.14 9.47
N PHE A 166 -19.58 -2.55 9.07
CA PHE A 166 -18.40 -3.32 8.68
C PHE A 166 -17.86 -4.17 9.84
N TYR A 167 -17.82 -3.60 11.05
CA TYR A 167 -17.41 -4.34 12.23
C TYR A 167 -18.35 -5.53 12.55
N ALA A 168 -19.67 -5.33 12.47
CA ALA A 168 -20.66 -6.38 12.70
C ALA A 168 -20.52 -7.50 11.65
N TRP A 169 -20.41 -7.14 10.38
CA TRP A 169 -20.19 -8.08 9.27
C TRP A 169 -18.91 -8.91 9.49
N LEU A 170 -17.80 -8.28 9.91
CA LEU A 170 -16.57 -9.01 10.25
C LEU A 170 -16.78 -10.02 11.36
N GLN A 171 -17.62 -9.72 12.38
CA GLN A 171 -17.89 -10.66 13.46
C GLN A 171 -18.59 -11.94 12.98
N GLU A 172 -19.29 -11.88 11.85
CA GLU A 172 -20.01 -13.00 11.23
C GLU A 172 -19.19 -13.73 10.18
N LEU A 173 -18.11 -13.12 9.68
CA LEU A 173 -17.27 -13.68 8.64
C LEU A 173 -16.40 -14.83 9.19
N ARG A 174 -16.82 -16.06 8.90
CA ARG A 174 -16.21 -17.30 9.42
C ARG A 174 -15.73 -18.21 8.30
N PRO A 175 -14.75 -19.11 8.58
CA PRO A 175 -14.41 -20.19 7.68
C PRO A 175 -15.64 -21.04 7.33
N LEU A 176 -15.76 -21.41 6.06
CA LEU A 176 -16.77 -22.34 5.57
C LEU A 176 -16.08 -23.58 4.99
N PRO A 177 -16.64 -24.78 5.18
CA PRO A 177 -16.16 -25.98 4.51
C PRO A 177 -16.21 -25.79 2.99
N LEU A 178 -15.17 -26.24 2.31
CA LEU A 178 -15.06 -26.16 0.85
C LEU A 178 -15.47 -27.49 0.21
N ALA A 179 -16.30 -27.41 -0.83
CA ALA A 179 -16.65 -28.57 -1.66
C ALA A 179 -15.64 -28.76 -2.81
N ALA A 180 -15.02 -27.69 -3.27
CA ALA A 180 -13.95 -27.71 -4.28
C ALA A 180 -12.58 -28.02 -3.65
N PRO A 181 -11.63 -28.59 -4.42
CA PRO A 181 -10.26 -28.75 -3.96
C PRO A 181 -9.67 -27.44 -3.45
N ALA A 182 -8.98 -27.49 -2.32
CA ALA A 182 -8.41 -26.29 -1.70
C ALA A 182 -6.97 -26.53 -1.20
N LEU A 183 -6.14 -25.49 -1.40
CA LEU A 183 -4.80 -25.42 -0.83
C LEU A 183 -4.76 -24.30 0.21
N VAL A 184 -4.50 -24.64 1.46
CA VAL A 184 -4.52 -23.70 2.57
C VAL A 184 -3.12 -23.55 3.13
N PHE A 185 -2.60 -22.33 3.21
CA PHE A 185 -1.31 -22.04 3.82
C PHE A 185 -1.49 -21.23 5.10
N SER A 186 -1.10 -21.78 6.26
CA SER A 186 -1.07 -21.02 7.51
C SER A 186 0.19 -20.16 7.65
N GLY A 187 1.28 -20.54 7.03
CA GLY A 187 2.59 -19.89 7.19
C GLY A 187 3.17 -20.00 8.61
N GLY A 188 2.54 -20.80 9.49
CA GLY A 188 2.79 -20.84 10.92
C GLY A 188 2.04 -19.75 11.70
N HIS A 189 1.08 -19.08 11.06
CA HIS A 189 0.22 -18.03 11.63
C HIS A 189 -1.24 -18.46 11.59
N ASP A 190 -2.02 -18.09 12.60
CA ASP A 190 -3.47 -18.35 12.66
C ASP A 190 -3.87 -19.81 12.29
N ALA A 191 -3.08 -20.80 12.76
CA ALA A 191 -3.21 -22.22 12.37
C ALA A 191 -4.64 -22.77 12.59
N LYS A 192 -5.29 -22.38 13.68
CA LYS A 192 -6.68 -22.81 13.99
C LYS A 192 -7.67 -22.42 12.90
N THR A 193 -7.53 -21.21 12.33
CA THR A 193 -8.39 -20.75 11.23
C THR A 193 -8.09 -21.53 9.96
N ALA A 194 -6.82 -21.82 9.68
CA ALA A 194 -6.43 -22.64 8.54
C ALA A 194 -6.97 -24.08 8.65
N GLU A 195 -6.84 -24.70 9.83
CA GLU A 195 -7.36 -26.05 10.13
C GLU A 195 -8.88 -26.14 9.97
N ALA A 196 -9.63 -25.06 10.27
CA ALA A 196 -11.08 -25.04 10.13
C ALA A 196 -11.55 -25.26 8.67
N PHE A 197 -10.73 -24.94 7.67
CA PHE A 197 -11.04 -25.23 6.26
C PHE A 197 -10.79 -26.70 5.88
N CYS A 198 -10.01 -27.44 6.68
CA CYS A 198 -9.64 -28.84 6.37
C CYS A 198 -10.73 -29.85 6.77
N GLY A 199 -11.74 -29.44 7.53
CA GLY A 199 -12.78 -30.31 8.05
C GLY A 199 -13.66 -31.03 7.01
N GLY A 200 -13.68 -30.56 5.75
CA GLY A 200 -14.45 -31.17 4.64
C GLY A 200 -13.70 -32.22 3.82
N GLY A 201 -12.43 -32.49 4.11
CA GLY A 201 -11.63 -33.50 3.39
C GLY A 201 -11.11 -33.06 2.00
N HIS A 202 -11.46 -31.87 1.52
CA HIS A 202 -11.05 -31.35 0.21
C HIS A 202 -9.86 -30.39 0.28
N ALA A 203 -9.45 -29.98 1.49
CA ALA A 203 -8.37 -29.04 1.68
C ALA A 203 -7.06 -29.72 2.10
N THR A 204 -5.95 -29.27 1.49
CA THR A 204 -4.58 -29.64 1.87
C THR A 204 -3.91 -28.49 2.60
N LEU A 205 -3.25 -28.77 3.73
CA LEU A 205 -2.53 -27.78 4.57
C LEU A 205 -1.03 -28.16 4.60
N PRO A 206 -0.21 -27.64 3.67
CA PRO A 206 1.24 -27.89 3.68
C PRO A 206 1.94 -27.16 4.84
N ASP A 207 2.98 -27.77 5.41
CA ASP A 207 3.88 -27.07 6.35
C ASP A 207 4.88 -26.20 5.60
N LEU A 208 4.36 -25.07 5.07
CA LEU A 208 5.18 -24.02 4.44
C LEU A 208 5.20 -22.81 5.37
N ARG A 209 6.39 -22.42 5.81
CA ARG A 209 6.60 -21.25 6.68
C ARG A 209 7.05 -20.06 5.87
N TYR A 210 6.47 -18.89 6.15
CA TYR A 210 6.84 -17.62 5.56
C TYR A 210 6.60 -16.47 6.54
N PRO A 211 7.30 -15.34 6.39
CA PRO A 211 7.08 -14.17 7.24
C PRO A 211 5.67 -13.58 7.08
N PRO A 212 5.13 -12.89 8.08
CA PRO A 212 3.84 -12.22 8.01
C PRO A 212 3.91 -10.98 7.09
N PHE A 213 3.96 -11.21 5.77
CA PHE A 213 4.16 -10.19 4.74
C PHE A 213 3.08 -9.09 4.76
N TRP A 214 1.88 -9.38 5.20
CA TRP A 214 0.78 -8.41 5.33
C TRP A 214 1.01 -7.34 6.41
N ASN A 215 1.95 -7.54 7.34
CA ASN A 215 2.30 -6.63 8.44
C ASN A 215 3.76 -6.17 8.39
N THR A 216 4.49 -6.51 7.34
CA THR A 216 5.91 -6.20 7.22
C THR A 216 6.13 -5.04 6.26
N VAL A 217 6.85 -4.01 6.71
CA VAL A 217 7.27 -2.91 5.85
C VAL A 217 8.54 -3.31 5.08
N GLY A 218 8.52 -3.13 3.77
CA GLY A 218 9.64 -3.45 2.89
C GLY A 218 9.54 -4.82 2.22
N HIS A 219 10.66 -5.26 1.63
CA HIS A 219 10.71 -6.52 0.89
C HIS A 219 10.62 -7.73 1.83
N VAL A 220 9.74 -8.66 1.49
CA VAL A 220 9.57 -9.96 2.16
C VAL A 220 9.73 -11.06 1.11
N ASP A 221 10.58 -12.03 1.38
CA ASP A 221 10.71 -13.19 0.49
C ASP A 221 9.52 -14.14 0.64
N THR A 222 8.67 -14.14 -0.36
CA THR A 222 7.47 -14.99 -0.47
C THR A 222 7.50 -15.88 -1.71
N ARG A 223 8.67 -16.03 -2.36
CA ARG A 223 8.82 -16.83 -3.59
C ARG A 223 8.37 -18.28 -3.39
N GLY A 224 8.63 -18.87 -2.24
CA GLY A 224 8.17 -20.22 -1.90
C GLY A 224 6.65 -20.34 -1.89
N LEU A 225 5.93 -19.33 -1.37
CA LEU A 225 4.46 -19.30 -1.35
C LEU A 225 3.89 -19.19 -2.77
N ALA A 226 4.42 -18.28 -3.59
CA ALA A 226 4.03 -18.12 -4.98
C ALA A 226 4.30 -19.39 -5.77
N ALA A 227 5.50 -19.96 -5.67
CA ALA A 227 5.89 -21.18 -6.37
C ALA A 227 5.00 -22.39 -6.00
N ALA A 228 4.72 -22.59 -4.71
CA ALA A 228 3.84 -23.67 -4.25
C ALA A 228 2.40 -23.50 -4.76
N THR A 229 1.89 -22.27 -4.76
CA THR A 229 0.57 -21.93 -5.31
C THR A 229 0.49 -22.27 -6.81
N VAL A 230 1.47 -21.79 -7.60
CA VAL A 230 1.51 -22.02 -9.05
C VAL A 230 1.67 -23.51 -9.37
N ALA A 231 2.56 -24.21 -8.67
CA ALA A 231 2.79 -25.64 -8.87
C ALA A 231 1.52 -26.46 -8.62
N TRP A 232 0.78 -26.13 -7.55
CA TRP A 232 -0.46 -26.82 -7.22
C TRP A 232 -1.57 -26.54 -8.24
N LEU A 233 -1.77 -25.28 -8.62
CA LEU A 233 -2.77 -24.93 -9.64
C LEU A 233 -2.47 -25.58 -10.99
N ARG A 234 -1.20 -25.64 -11.40
CA ARG A 234 -0.79 -26.32 -12.64
C ARG A 234 -1.06 -27.83 -12.65
N ALA A 235 -1.10 -28.47 -11.50
CA ALA A 235 -1.38 -29.90 -11.37
C ALA A 235 -2.88 -30.23 -11.50
N LEU A 236 -3.76 -29.22 -11.45
CA LEU A 236 -5.19 -29.40 -11.61
C LEU A 236 -5.58 -29.55 -13.10
N PRO A 237 -6.79 -30.04 -13.41
CA PRO A 237 -7.29 -30.06 -14.78
C PRO A 237 -7.35 -28.65 -15.39
N HIS A 238 -6.85 -28.53 -16.61
CA HIS A 238 -6.83 -27.30 -17.40
C HIS A 238 -7.67 -27.45 -18.67
N GLY A 239 -8.16 -26.31 -19.18
CA GLY A 239 -8.84 -26.27 -20.48
C GLY A 239 -7.87 -26.20 -21.66
N ARG A 240 -8.40 -26.30 -22.86
CA ARG A 240 -7.64 -26.01 -24.08
C ARG A 240 -7.25 -24.53 -24.08
N ALA A 241 -6.01 -24.23 -24.41
CA ALA A 241 -5.50 -22.87 -24.46
C ALA A 241 -6.35 -21.95 -25.38
N VAL A 242 -6.81 -20.83 -24.84
CA VAL A 242 -7.56 -19.80 -25.57
C VAL A 242 -6.89 -18.43 -25.41
N ALA A 243 -6.97 -17.59 -26.44
CA ALA A 243 -6.57 -16.19 -26.31
C ALA A 243 -7.60 -15.46 -25.44
N PRO A 244 -7.17 -14.71 -24.39
CA PRO A 244 -8.10 -13.96 -23.57
C PRO A 244 -8.87 -12.90 -24.39
N CYS A 245 -10.18 -12.89 -24.27
CA CYS A 245 -11.05 -11.92 -24.92
C CYS A 245 -11.35 -10.76 -23.97
N LEU A 246 -10.50 -9.72 -23.98
CA LEU A 246 -10.76 -8.54 -23.16
C LEU A 246 -11.97 -7.79 -23.67
N PRO A 247 -12.93 -7.39 -22.81
CA PRO A 247 -14.06 -6.55 -23.20
C PRO A 247 -13.54 -5.22 -23.75
N THR A 248 -14.05 -4.83 -24.92
CA THR A 248 -13.54 -3.71 -25.73
C THR A 248 -13.82 -2.32 -25.18
N ALA A 249 -14.74 -2.18 -24.25
CA ALA A 249 -14.98 -0.92 -23.53
C ALA A 249 -15.73 -1.15 -22.22
N LEU A 250 -15.20 -0.60 -21.14
CA LEU A 250 -16.04 -0.23 -20.00
C LEU A 250 -16.87 1.00 -20.40
N PRO A 251 -18.13 1.16 -19.90
CA PRO A 251 -18.94 2.33 -20.23
C PRO A 251 -18.18 3.62 -19.90
N ALA A 252 -17.96 4.46 -20.90
CA ALA A 252 -17.19 5.71 -20.79
C ALA A 252 -17.83 6.77 -19.87
N SER A 253 -19.05 6.55 -19.39
CA SER A 253 -19.87 7.58 -18.74
C SER A 253 -19.49 7.96 -17.31
N THR A 254 -18.54 7.26 -16.68
CA THR A 254 -18.12 7.53 -15.28
C THR A 254 -16.62 7.41 -15.06
N GLN A 255 -15.83 7.45 -16.11
CA GLN A 255 -14.40 7.23 -16.02
C GLN A 255 -13.69 8.46 -15.40
N THR A 256 -13.48 8.42 -14.07
CA THR A 256 -12.72 9.45 -13.34
C THR A 256 -11.23 9.14 -13.29
N ALA A 257 -10.84 7.92 -13.67
CA ALA A 257 -9.46 7.46 -13.67
C ALA A 257 -9.18 6.47 -14.82
N GLU A 258 -7.94 6.46 -15.29
CA GLU A 258 -7.45 5.56 -16.34
C GLU A 258 -6.21 4.80 -15.86
N LEU A 259 -6.21 3.48 -16.00
CA LEU A 259 -5.02 2.66 -15.85
C LEU A 259 -4.24 2.68 -17.17
N ALA A 260 -2.96 2.98 -17.11
CA ALA A 260 -2.06 2.96 -18.25
C ALA A 260 -0.69 2.41 -17.86
N SER A 261 0.14 2.17 -18.85
CA SER A 261 1.56 1.86 -18.65
C SER A 261 2.40 2.50 -19.73
N PHE A 262 3.67 2.78 -19.43
CA PHE A 262 4.64 3.30 -20.38
C PHE A 262 6.06 2.89 -19.98
N GLY A 263 7.02 3.19 -20.84
CA GLY A 263 8.40 2.75 -20.71
C GLY A 263 8.66 1.47 -21.47
N ASP A 264 9.60 0.66 -20.98
CA ASP A 264 9.95 -0.61 -21.58
C ASP A 264 8.76 -1.60 -21.49
N PRO A 265 8.32 -2.22 -22.58
CA PRO A 265 7.27 -3.25 -22.54
C PRO A 265 7.57 -4.44 -21.64
N GLU A 266 8.85 -4.79 -21.46
CA GLU A 266 9.27 -5.88 -20.58
C GLU A 266 9.22 -5.46 -19.09
N GLU A 267 9.49 -4.19 -18.82
CA GLU A 267 9.44 -3.61 -17.47
C GLU A 267 8.61 -2.31 -17.44
N PRO A 268 7.30 -2.38 -17.71
CA PRO A 268 6.47 -1.18 -17.82
C PRO A 268 6.29 -0.47 -16.48
N ILE A 269 6.22 0.85 -16.55
CA ILE A 269 5.79 1.70 -15.44
C ILE A 269 4.26 1.74 -15.47
N SER A 270 3.61 1.12 -14.50
CA SER A 270 2.15 1.15 -14.33
C SER A 270 1.73 2.46 -13.66
N VAL A 271 0.70 3.10 -14.18
CA VAL A 271 0.24 4.41 -13.69
C VAL A 271 -1.28 4.46 -13.60
N ILE A 272 -1.78 5.36 -12.76
CA ILE A 272 -3.16 5.84 -12.81
C ILE A 272 -3.16 7.32 -13.16
N TRP A 273 -3.98 7.67 -14.14
CA TRP A 273 -4.39 9.03 -14.41
C TRP A 273 -5.69 9.30 -13.66
N ASP A 274 -5.73 10.29 -12.77
CA ASP A 274 -6.99 10.83 -12.25
C ASP A 274 -7.33 12.05 -13.11
N LEU A 275 -8.45 11.95 -13.82
CA LEU A 275 -8.86 12.90 -14.86
C LEU A 275 -9.47 14.16 -14.23
N ALA A 276 -9.08 15.31 -14.74
CA ALA A 276 -9.64 16.58 -14.30
C ALA A 276 -11.14 16.65 -14.56
N ASP A 277 -11.90 17.09 -13.56
CA ASP A 277 -13.31 17.44 -13.73
C ASP A 277 -13.40 18.84 -14.35
N GLY A 278 -13.81 18.89 -15.62
CA GLY A 278 -13.86 20.11 -16.42
C GLY A 278 -12.51 20.57 -17.01
N PRO A 279 -12.33 21.87 -17.25
CA PRO A 279 -11.13 22.41 -17.88
C PRO A 279 -9.87 22.17 -17.07
N VAL A 280 -8.81 21.68 -17.72
CA VAL A 280 -7.53 21.40 -17.06
C VAL A 280 -6.83 22.70 -16.68
N ARG A 281 -6.60 22.92 -15.38
CA ARG A 281 -5.92 24.08 -14.79
C ARG A 281 -4.43 23.84 -14.55
N GLY A 282 -4.01 22.59 -14.45
CA GLY A 282 -2.64 22.20 -14.20
C GLY A 282 -2.47 20.70 -14.08
N GLY A 283 -1.26 20.25 -13.84
CA GLY A 283 -0.91 18.86 -13.61
C GLY A 283 -0.36 18.60 -12.21
N ALA A 284 -0.55 17.38 -11.68
CA ALA A 284 0.06 16.95 -10.43
C ALA A 284 0.67 15.54 -10.58
N LEU A 285 1.96 15.39 -10.25
CA LEU A 285 2.68 14.13 -10.25
C LEU A 285 2.92 13.66 -8.83
N PHE A 286 2.52 12.43 -8.51
CA PHE A 286 2.63 11.84 -7.16
C PHE A 286 3.77 10.82 -7.09
N LEU A 287 4.64 10.96 -6.11
CA LEU A 287 5.85 10.15 -5.95
C LEU A 287 5.85 9.49 -4.57
N HIS A 288 5.55 8.18 -4.55
CA HIS A 288 5.46 7.41 -3.31
C HIS A 288 6.84 7.08 -2.70
N GLY A 289 6.84 6.68 -1.42
CA GLY A 289 8.04 6.26 -0.72
C GLY A 289 8.53 4.87 -1.15
N TRP A 290 9.74 4.52 -0.69
CA TRP A 290 10.46 3.28 -1.02
C TRP A 290 9.65 1.99 -0.89
N SER A 291 8.86 1.83 0.17
CA SER A 291 8.03 0.65 0.42
C SER A 291 6.56 0.86 0.04
N GLY A 292 6.27 1.95 -0.67
CA GLY A 292 4.92 2.34 -1.05
C GLY A 292 4.50 1.82 -2.43
N ASP A 293 3.28 2.17 -2.77
CA ASP A 293 2.69 2.09 -4.08
C ASP A 293 1.97 3.42 -4.40
N ARG A 294 1.44 3.55 -5.59
CA ARG A 294 0.75 4.74 -6.10
C ARG A 294 -0.49 5.17 -5.31
N THR A 295 -1.02 4.32 -4.44
CA THR A 295 -2.17 4.67 -3.58
C THR A 295 -1.76 5.47 -2.34
N GLY A 296 -0.49 5.38 -1.94
CA GLY A 296 0.05 5.98 -0.73
C GLY A 296 -0.41 5.28 0.56
N PRO A 297 0.10 5.69 1.74
CA PRO A 297 -0.38 5.19 3.02
C PRO A 297 -1.90 5.40 3.15
N HIS A 298 -2.62 4.41 3.69
CA HIS A 298 -4.10 4.43 3.85
C HIS A 298 -4.84 5.16 2.72
N ARG A 299 -4.39 4.93 1.46
CA ARG A 299 -5.02 5.47 0.25
C ARG A 299 -4.93 7.01 0.08
N MET A 300 -4.04 7.67 0.82
CA MET A 300 -4.00 9.13 0.83
C MET A 300 -3.66 9.75 -0.54
N PHE A 301 -2.83 9.11 -1.37
CA PHE A 301 -2.53 9.62 -2.70
C PHE A 301 -3.74 9.51 -3.64
N THR A 302 -4.45 8.38 -3.63
CA THR A 302 -5.71 8.23 -4.39
C THR A 302 -6.73 9.29 -3.98
N ARG A 303 -6.92 9.50 -2.68
CA ARG A 303 -7.88 10.49 -2.14
C ARG A 303 -7.49 11.92 -2.51
N PHE A 304 -6.21 12.27 -2.36
CA PHE A 304 -5.74 13.63 -2.66
C PHE A 304 -5.71 13.91 -4.17
N ALA A 305 -5.29 12.96 -5.00
CA ALA A 305 -5.32 13.09 -6.45
C ALA A 305 -6.76 13.32 -6.98
N ARG A 306 -7.73 12.57 -6.44
CA ARG A 306 -9.15 12.78 -6.78
C ARG A 306 -9.70 14.12 -6.28
N LEU A 307 -9.22 14.60 -5.12
CA LEU A 307 -9.56 15.95 -4.65
C LEU A 307 -9.00 17.02 -5.60
N LEU A 308 -7.77 16.87 -6.05
CA LEU A 308 -7.16 17.76 -7.05
C LEU A 308 -7.86 17.66 -8.42
N ALA A 309 -8.21 16.46 -8.86
CA ALA A 309 -8.93 16.24 -10.11
C ALA A 309 -10.28 16.98 -10.14
N ARG A 310 -11.05 16.93 -9.03
CA ARG A 310 -12.27 17.74 -8.86
C ARG A 310 -12.01 19.25 -8.87
N ASN A 311 -10.78 19.67 -8.66
CA ASN A 311 -10.37 21.09 -8.74
C ASN A 311 -9.65 21.42 -10.07
N GLY A 312 -9.81 20.58 -11.10
CA GLY A 312 -9.32 20.82 -12.45
C GLY A 312 -7.85 20.44 -12.68
N PHE A 313 -7.24 19.60 -11.83
CA PHE A 313 -5.90 19.09 -12.06
C PHE A 313 -5.93 17.72 -12.74
N LEU A 314 -5.11 17.56 -13.79
CA LEU A 314 -4.79 16.24 -14.32
C LEU A 314 -3.71 15.60 -13.43
N CYS A 315 -4.04 14.52 -12.73
CA CYS A 315 -3.11 13.89 -11.81
C CYS A 315 -2.53 12.60 -12.38
N LEU A 316 -1.25 12.35 -12.11
CA LEU A 316 -0.54 11.13 -12.50
C LEU A 316 0.09 10.47 -11.27
N ARG A 317 -0.27 9.23 -11.02
CA ARG A 317 0.26 8.41 -9.92
C ARG A 317 0.96 7.18 -10.48
N PRO A 318 2.29 7.19 -10.65
CA PRO A 318 3.05 6.00 -11.06
C PRO A 318 3.32 5.07 -9.88
N ASP A 319 3.39 3.77 -10.17
CA ASP A 319 4.18 2.84 -9.39
C ASP A 319 5.61 2.86 -9.93
N PHE A 320 6.61 2.91 -9.08
CA PHE A 320 8.00 2.77 -9.54
C PHE A 320 8.32 1.32 -9.89
N ILE A 321 9.28 1.08 -10.80
CA ILE A 321 9.76 -0.27 -11.13
C ILE A 321 10.15 -1.01 -9.85
N GLY A 322 9.70 -2.26 -9.74
CA GLY A 322 9.83 -3.08 -8.53
C GLY A 322 8.82 -2.76 -7.42
N ARG A 323 7.80 -1.92 -7.68
CA ARG A 323 6.73 -1.55 -6.75
C ARG A 323 5.36 -1.64 -7.42
N GLY A 324 4.31 -1.78 -6.59
CA GLY A 324 2.92 -1.83 -7.05
C GLY A 324 2.73 -2.79 -8.21
N LEU A 325 2.12 -2.32 -9.29
CA LEU A 325 1.87 -3.11 -10.52
C LEU A 325 2.96 -2.95 -11.59
N SER A 326 3.97 -2.10 -11.38
CA SER A 326 5.06 -1.87 -12.34
C SER A 326 5.97 -3.09 -12.50
N GLY A 327 6.69 -3.16 -13.62
CA GLY A 327 7.67 -4.18 -13.93
C GLY A 327 8.80 -4.31 -12.90
N GLY A 328 9.72 -5.22 -13.15
CA GLY A 328 10.87 -5.50 -12.29
C GLY A 328 10.55 -6.25 -11.01
N GLY A 329 11.60 -6.59 -10.28
CA GLY A 329 11.55 -7.24 -8.98
C GLY A 329 11.62 -6.26 -7.82
N SER A 330 11.12 -6.64 -6.65
CA SER A 330 11.13 -5.76 -5.46
C SER A 330 12.55 -5.40 -4.96
N GLY A 331 13.58 -6.15 -5.37
CA GLY A 331 14.99 -5.87 -5.08
C GLY A 331 15.63 -4.81 -5.99
N ASP A 332 15.03 -4.53 -7.15
CA ASP A 332 15.62 -3.69 -8.19
C ASP A 332 15.45 -2.19 -7.92
N ALA A 333 14.47 -1.84 -7.07
CA ALA A 333 14.19 -0.45 -6.76
C ALA A 333 15.38 0.26 -6.10
N SER A 334 15.74 1.43 -6.63
CA SER A 334 16.72 2.36 -6.09
C SER A 334 16.23 3.79 -6.24
N ILE A 335 16.71 4.72 -5.41
CA ILE A 335 16.33 6.15 -5.55
C ILE A 335 16.70 6.68 -6.95
N ALA A 336 17.78 6.18 -7.52
CA ALA A 336 18.18 6.55 -8.89
C ALA A 336 17.14 6.08 -9.91
N LEU A 337 16.76 4.79 -9.90
CA LEU A 337 15.74 4.23 -10.79
C LEU A 337 14.38 4.90 -10.57
N MET A 338 13.98 5.13 -9.30
CA MET A 338 12.76 5.86 -9.00
C MET A 338 12.77 7.28 -9.59
N THR A 339 13.94 7.95 -9.61
CA THR A 339 14.06 9.28 -10.22
C THR A 339 13.93 9.24 -11.74
N GLU A 340 14.47 8.22 -12.39
CA GLU A 340 14.31 8.00 -13.83
C GLU A 340 12.86 7.67 -14.20
N ASN A 341 12.20 6.83 -13.42
CA ASN A 341 10.78 6.55 -13.60
C ASN A 341 9.93 7.81 -13.38
N ALA A 342 10.27 8.64 -12.38
CA ALA A 342 9.60 9.92 -12.14
C ALA A 342 9.80 10.90 -13.31
N GLN A 343 10.97 10.92 -13.96
CA GLN A 343 11.22 11.73 -15.16
C GLN A 343 10.34 11.26 -16.32
N THR A 344 10.28 9.94 -16.57
CA THR A 344 9.39 9.36 -17.60
C THR A 344 7.93 9.73 -17.34
N ALA A 345 7.49 9.65 -16.08
CA ALA A 345 6.12 10.02 -15.68
C ALA A 345 5.87 11.53 -15.87
N LEU A 346 6.84 12.39 -15.50
CA LEU A 346 6.74 13.84 -15.70
C LEU A 346 6.60 14.18 -17.19
N ASP A 347 7.38 13.54 -18.04
CA ASP A 347 7.34 13.76 -19.49
C ASP A 347 6.00 13.27 -20.09
N ALA A 348 5.44 12.17 -19.57
CA ALA A 348 4.12 11.73 -19.96
C ALA A 348 3.03 12.72 -19.53
N LEU A 349 3.11 13.25 -18.31
CA LEU A 349 2.19 14.28 -17.81
C LEU A 349 2.26 15.55 -18.68
N ARG A 350 3.44 16.04 -19.00
CA ARG A 350 3.65 17.20 -19.87
C ARG A 350 2.98 17.04 -21.23
N ARG A 351 3.15 15.87 -21.86
CA ARG A 351 2.56 15.61 -23.19
C ARG A 351 1.04 15.63 -23.18
N ARG A 352 0.41 15.35 -22.04
CA ARG A 352 -1.06 15.30 -21.92
C ARG A 352 -1.67 16.63 -21.45
N LEU A 353 -0.86 17.53 -20.91
CA LEU A 353 -1.31 18.83 -20.44
C LEU A 353 -1.36 19.86 -21.58
N PRO A 354 -2.30 20.84 -21.52
CA PRO A 354 -2.23 22.03 -22.37
C PRO A 354 -0.88 22.75 -22.21
N THR A 355 -0.35 23.30 -23.28
CA THR A 355 0.94 24.01 -23.29
C THR A 355 0.95 25.14 -22.26
N GLY A 356 1.98 25.20 -21.43
CA GLY A 356 2.13 26.21 -20.39
C GLY A 356 1.39 25.92 -19.09
N SER A 357 0.69 24.79 -18.98
CA SER A 357 0.03 24.40 -17.72
C SER A 357 1.06 24.22 -16.60
N PRO A 358 0.80 24.77 -15.39
CA PRO A 358 1.69 24.58 -14.25
C PRO A 358 1.64 23.12 -13.77
N ILE A 359 2.82 22.58 -13.38
CA ILE A 359 2.94 21.23 -12.84
C ILE A 359 3.40 21.30 -11.39
N ALA A 360 2.64 20.65 -10.51
CA ALA A 360 3.04 20.38 -9.14
C ALA A 360 3.60 18.96 -8.99
N VAL A 361 4.58 18.78 -8.13
CA VAL A 361 5.09 17.45 -7.76
C VAL A 361 4.83 17.22 -6.27
N VAL A 362 4.17 16.12 -5.95
CA VAL A 362 3.82 15.71 -4.58
C VAL A 362 4.64 14.48 -4.20
N GLY A 363 5.47 14.60 -3.17
CA GLY A 363 6.28 13.47 -2.67
C GLY A 363 5.95 13.12 -1.22
N ILE A 364 6.11 11.84 -0.85
CA ILE A 364 6.05 11.39 0.54
C ILE A 364 7.27 10.56 0.91
N CYS A 365 7.80 10.75 2.14
CA CYS A 365 8.91 9.95 2.66
C CYS A 365 10.13 10.02 1.72
N SER A 366 10.68 8.87 1.29
CA SER A 366 11.76 8.81 0.28
C SER A 366 11.33 9.29 -1.10
N GLY A 367 10.03 9.30 -1.44
CA GLY A 367 9.51 9.98 -2.63
C GLY A 367 9.78 11.48 -2.65
N CYS A 368 9.96 12.10 -1.47
CA CYS A 368 10.41 13.50 -1.39
C CYS A 368 11.84 13.71 -1.94
N LYS A 369 12.73 12.73 -1.77
CA LYS A 369 14.09 12.79 -2.32
C LYS A 369 14.06 12.71 -3.85
N VAL A 370 13.18 11.83 -4.37
CA VAL A 370 12.91 11.72 -5.80
C VAL A 370 12.36 13.05 -6.32
N ALA A 371 11.37 13.64 -5.64
CA ALA A 371 10.75 14.92 -5.99
C ALA A 371 11.76 16.08 -6.00
N LEU A 372 12.63 16.18 -4.98
CA LEU A 372 13.69 17.18 -4.91
C LEU A 372 14.72 17.00 -6.04
N THR A 373 15.11 15.75 -6.33
CA THR A 373 16.04 15.44 -7.43
C THR A 373 15.42 15.75 -8.78
N LEU A 374 14.15 15.43 -8.97
CA LEU A 374 13.39 15.73 -10.17
C LEU A 374 13.28 17.25 -10.39
N ALA A 375 12.90 18.01 -9.36
CA ALA A 375 12.80 19.47 -9.41
C ALA A 375 14.15 20.16 -9.67
N ALA A 376 15.23 19.59 -9.14
CA ALA A 376 16.58 20.09 -9.43
C ALA A 376 16.98 19.99 -10.92
N ARG A 377 16.41 19.01 -11.64
CA ARG A 377 16.64 18.80 -13.08
C ARG A 377 15.61 19.50 -13.97
N ASN A 378 14.46 19.86 -13.38
CA ASN A 378 13.31 20.42 -14.08
C ASN A 378 12.85 21.71 -13.37
N PRO A 379 13.57 22.82 -13.53
CA PRO A 379 13.30 24.07 -12.81
C PRO A 379 11.95 24.72 -13.16
N GLU A 380 11.29 24.26 -14.22
CA GLU A 380 9.95 24.68 -14.63
C GLU A 380 8.81 24.00 -13.82
N ILE A 381 9.11 23.05 -12.94
CA ILE A 381 8.12 22.52 -12.00
C ILE A 381 7.61 23.68 -11.13
N ALA A 382 6.32 24.00 -11.24
CA ALA A 382 5.74 25.20 -10.68
C ALA A 382 5.64 25.18 -9.15
N ARG A 383 5.39 24.02 -8.56
CA ARG A 383 5.23 23.84 -7.09
C ARG A 383 5.75 22.49 -6.64
N LEU A 384 6.37 22.44 -5.47
CA LEU A 384 6.89 21.22 -4.87
C LEU A 384 6.26 21.00 -3.49
N LEU A 385 5.46 19.96 -3.32
CA LEU A 385 4.77 19.60 -2.08
C LEU A 385 5.37 18.33 -1.49
N LEU A 386 5.92 18.41 -0.28
CA LEU A 386 6.71 17.35 0.33
C LEU A 386 6.13 16.94 1.69
N TRP A 387 5.59 15.72 1.76
CA TRP A 387 4.99 15.14 2.97
C TRP A 387 6.00 14.26 3.71
N SER A 388 6.28 14.58 4.95
CA SER A 388 7.27 13.89 5.80
C SER A 388 8.62 13.67 5.10
N PRO A 389 9.26 14.73 4.57
CA PRO A 389 10.52 14.59 3.87
C PRO A 389 11.64 14.18 4.83
N GLU A 390 12.34 13.10 4.48
CA GLU A 390 13.57 12.71 5.15
C GLU A 390 14.73 13.62 4.72
N SER A 391 15.63 13.95 5.64
CA SER A 391 16.87 14.65 5.28
C SER A 391 17.69 13.83 4.27
N MET A 392 18.27 14.51 3.27
CA MET A 392 19.12 13.88 2.24
C MET A 392 20.54 14.49 2.24
N GLY A 393 21.51 13.73 1.79
CA GLY A 393 22.91 14.14 1.66
C GLY A 393 23.46 14.84 2.90
N SER A 394 24.13 15.96 2.69
CA SER A 394 24.74 16.80 3.73
C SER A 394 23.74 17.45 4.72
N LEU A 395 22.43 17.41 4.42
CA LEU A 395 21.40 17.91 5.35
C LEU A 395 21.16 16.95 6.52
N ARG A 396 21.70 15.75 6.50
CA ARG A 396 21.59 14.78 7.60
C ARG A 396 22.46 15.19 8.77
N SER A 397 21.86 15.25 9.94
CA SER A 397 22.60 15.44 11.19
C SER A 397 23.06 14.08 11.75
N PRO A 398 24.33 13.92 12.13
CA PRO A 398 24.80 12.74 12.89
C PRO A 398 24.00 12.51 14.18
N ALA A 399 23.43 13.57 14.76
CA ALA A 399 22.59 13.51 15.93
C ALA A 399 21.23 12.80 15.69
N THR A 400 20.78 12.66 14.44
CA THR A 400 19.50 12.02 14.13
C THR A 400 19.57 10.50 14.36
N GLY A 401 20.71 9.87 14.04
CA GLY A 401 20.96 8.44 14.33
C GLY A 401 21.01 8.15 15.84
N LEU A 402 21.73 8.98 16.59
CA LEU A 402 21.82 8.87 18.06
C LEU A 402 20.46 9.09 18.73
N ARG A 403 19.65 10.06 18.26
CA ARG A 403 18.28 10.30 18.79
C ARG A 403 17.33 9.13 18.52
N LYS A 404 17.40 8.48 17.35
CA LYS A 404 16.63 7.25 17.05
C LYS A 404 17.00 6.13 18.01
N THR A 405 18.30 5.92 18.22
CA THR A 405 18.82 4.91 19.16
C THR A 405 18.41 5.24 20.60
N PHE A 406 18.52 6.51 21.03
CA PHE A 406 18.11 6.95 22.36
C PHE A 406 16.58 6.88 22.57
N ALA A 407 15.77 7.24 21.57
CA ALA A 407 14.31 7.12 21.64
C ALA A 407 13.87 5.65 21.71
N ALA A 408 14.50 4.78 20.92
CA ALA A 408 14.30 3.34 20.99
C ALA A 408 14.74 2.78 22.35
N LEU A 409 15.92 3.17 22.85
CA LEU A 409 16.44 2.75 24.15
C LEU A 409 15.55 3.22 25.31
N LYS A 410 15.08 4.47 25.28
CA LYS A 410 14.17 5.05 26.28
C LYS A 410 12.81 4.35 26.28
N ASN A 411 12.29 3.99 25.12
CA ASN A 411 11.06 3.21 25.02
C ASN A 411 11.26 1.76 25.50
N TYR A 412 12.42 1.17 25.25
CA TYR A 412 12.77 -0.15 25.76
C TYR A 412 13.01 -0.13 27.28
N ALA A 413 13.71 0.85 27.81
CA ALA A 413 13.91 1.02 29.23
C ALA A 413 12.57 1.18 29.97
N ARG A 414 11.64 1.99 29.42
CA ARG A 414 10.28 2.11 29.96
C ARG A 414 9.47 0.79 29.91
N LYS A 415 9.67 -0.04 28.87
CA LYS A 415 9.04 -1.37 28.79
C LYS A 415 9.64 -2.34 29.79
N LEU A 416 10.96 -2.30 30.03
CA LEU A 416 11.63 -3.13 31.01
C LEU A 416 11.27 -2.77 32.47
N LEU A 417 10.84 -1.52 32.73
CA LEU A 417 10.37 -1.09 34.03
C LEU A 417 8.93 -1.56 34.37
N ARG A 418 8.22 -2.24 33.45
CA ARG A 418 6.88 -2.76 33.72
C ARG A 418 6.90 -4.21 34.19
N PRO A 419 6.26 -4.55 35.32
CA PRO A 419 6.23 -5.92 35.87
C PRO A 419 5.68 -6.97 34.89
N GLU A 420 4.74 -6.54 34.00
CA GLU A 420 4.13 -7.40 32.98
C GLU A 420 5.12 -7.85 31.90
N THR A 421 6.15 -7.05 31.61
CA THR A 421 7.20 -7.39 30.64
C THR A 421 8.08 -8.52 31.18
N TRP A 422 8.36 -8.52 32.46
CA TRP A 422 9.12 -9.59 33.13
C TRP A 422 8.33 -10.91 33.20
N ARG A 423 7.02 -10.85 33.40
CA ARG A 423 6.15 -12.05 33.33
C ARG A 423 6.11 -12.66 31.91
N LYS A 424 6.11 -11.84 30.87
CA LYS A 424 6.15 -12.31 29.45
C LYS A 424 7.53 -12.84 29.04
N LEU A 425 8.61 -12.29 29.58
CA LEU A 425 9.99 -12.79 29.43
C LEU A 425 10.16 -14.16 30.11
N ALA A 426 9.68 -14.30 31.36
CA ALA A 426 9.72 -15.54 32.10
C ALA A 426 8.85 -16.65 31.46
N ALA A 427 7.80 -16.28 30.71
CA ALA A 427 6.93 -17.21 29.98
C ALA A 427 7.45 -17.58 28.57
N GLY A 428 8.69 -17.18 28.18
CA GLY A 428 9.29 -17.51 26.88
C GLY A 428 8.59 -16.93 25.65
N LYS A 429 7.66 -15.97 25.83
CA LYS A 429 6.83 -15.42 24.76
C LYS A 429 7.39 -14.20 24.04
N VAL A 430 8.64 -13.82 24.32
CA VAL A 430 9.30 -12.67 23.67
C VAL A 430 10.40 -13.18 22.76
N GLN A 431 10.24 -12.97 21.46
CA GLN A 431 11.30 -13.25 20.48
C GLN A 431 12.40 -12.16 20.57
N THR A 432 13.40 -12.40 21.41
CA THR A 432 14.54 -11.50 21.62
C THR A 432 15.36 -11.22 20.35
N GLY A 433 15.31 -12.12 19.38
CA GLY A 433 16.01 -11.97 18.09
C GLY A 433 15.46 -10.85 17.18
N MET A 434 14.19 -10.46 17.30
CA MET A 434 13.63 -9.34 16.53
C MET A 434 14.11 -7.98 17.08
N VAL A 435 14.33 -7.89 18.37
CA VAL A 435 14.80 -6.67 19.04
C VAL A 435 16.26 -6.37 18.65
N ALA A 436 17.10 -7.40 18.62
CA ALA A 436 18.50 -7.27 18.19
C ALA A 436 18.61 -6.91 16.69
N LYS A 437 17.76 -7.51 15.83
CA LYS A 437 17.72 -7.17 14.41
C LYS A 437 17.22 -5.76 14.11
N ALA A 438 16.28 -5.23 14.90
CA ALA A 438 15.79 -3.85 14.74
C ALA A 438 16.83 -2.79 15.16
N LEU A 439 17.71 -3.13 16.11
CA LEU A 439 18.81 -2.26 16.56
C LEU A 439 20.02 -2.29 15.60
N VAL A 440 20.21 -3.37 14.86
CA VAL A 440 21.38 -3.58 13.98
C VAL A 440 21.11 -3.21 12.52
N LYS A 441 19.85 -3.17 12.08
CA LYS A 441 19.49 -2.80 10.70
C LYS A 441 19.41 -1.28 10.53
N GLN A 442 20.48 -0.56 10.80
CA GLN A 442 20.78 0.67 10.07
C GLN A 442 21.21 0.23 8.66
N GLU A 443 20.37 0.48 7.66
CA GLU A 443 20.79 0.32 6.26
C GLU A 443 22.06 1.13 6.05
N LYS A 444 23.19 0.43 5.88
CA LYS A 444 24.45 1.05 5.47
C LYS A 444 24.23 1.56 4.05
N ARG A 445 23.95 2.86 3.93
CA ARG A 445 23.93 3.50 2.62
C ARG A 445 25.27 3.35 1.93
N SER A 446 25.21 3.15 0.61
CA SER A 446 26.42 3.16 -0.20
C SER A 446 26.98 4.61 -0.26
N ALA A 447 28.30 4.75 -0.28
CA ALA A 447 28.94 6.05 -0.49
C ALA A 447 28.46 6.70 -1.80
N ALA A 448 28.17 5.91 -2.82
CA ALA A 448 27.63 6.36 -4.10
C ALA A 448 26.25 7.04 -3.97
N GLU A 449 25.38 6.54 -3.07
CA GLU A 449 24.06 7.15 -2.84
C GLU A 449 24.18 8.52 -2.15
N ALA A 450 25.07 8.63 -1.17
CA ALA A 450 25.36 9.92 -0.52
C ALA A 450 25.88 10.98 -1.51
N ILE A 451 26.79 10.59 -2.39
CA ILE A 451 27.31 11.48 -3.44
C ILE A 451 26.21 11.95 -4.39
N ARG A 452 25.29 11.05 -4.79
CA ARG A 452 24.15 11.41 -5.66
C ARG A 452 23.19 12.37 -4.97
N GLU A 453 22.88 12.15 -3.68
CA GLU A 453 22.02 13.04 -2.89
C GLU A 453 22.64 14.45 -2.78
N ASP A 454 23.95 14.56 -2.54
CA ASP A 454 24.64 15.84 -2.47
C ASP A 454 24.72 16.54 -3.84
N ALA A 455 24.89 15.79 -4.92
CA ALA A 455 24.83 16.33 -6.29
C ALA A 455 23.42 16.90 -6.58
N ALA A 456 22.37 16.18 -6.20
CA ALA A 456 20.99 16.66 -6.34
C ALA A 456 20.74 17.94 -5.52
N LEU A 457 21.21 18.00 -4.27
CA LEU A 457 21.13 19.23 -3.47
C LEU A 457 21.89 20.40 -4.12
N LYS A 458 23.08 20.14 -4.67
CA LYS A 458 23.83 21.17 -5.42
C LYS A 458 23.03 21.77 -6.57
N LEU A 459 22.36 20.96 -7.37
CA LEU A 459 21.51 21.41 -8.46
C LEU A 459 20.27 22.13 -7.92
N PHE A 460 19.65 21.60 -6.86
CA PHE A 460 18.44 22.16 -6.24
C PHE A 460 18.63 23.58 -5.69
N ARG A 461 19.87 24.04 -5.45
CA ARG A 461 20.18 25.46 -5.13
C ARG A 461 19.66 26.43 -6.18
N GLY A 462 19.50 25.98 -7.43
CA GLY A 462 18.98 26.77 -8.55
C GLY A 462 17.46 26.84 -8.63
N PHE A 463 16.74 26.03 -7.84
CA PHE A 463 15.27 26.03 -7.84
C PHE A 463 14.72 27.35 -7.27
N ARG A 464 13.70 27.94 -7.92
CA ARG A 464 13.17 29.27 -7.56
C ARG A 464 11.67 29.28 -7.32
N ASN A 465 11.01 28.15 -7.56
CA ASN A 465 9.57 28.03 -7.38
C ASN A 465 9.22 27.60 -5.93
N PRO A 466 7.99 27.84 -5.46
CA PRO A 466 7.58 27.56 -4.08
C PRO A 466 7.69 26.07 -3.70
N VAL A 467 8.14 25.83 -2.46
CA VAL A 467 8.23 24.52 -1.83
C VAL A 467 7.42 24.52 -0.53
N CYS A 468 6.52 23.56 -0.37
CA CYS A 468 5.81 23.34 0.88
C CYS A 468 6.29 22.03 1.54
N PHE A 469 6.72 22.15 2.78
CA PHE A 469 7.11 21.00 3.62
C PHE A 469 6.02 20.76 4.68
N VAL A 470 5.45 19.56 4.72
CA VAL A 470 4.51 19.17 5.77
C VAL A 470 5.12 18.04 6.61
N PHE A 471 5.13 18.21 7.91
CA PHE A 471 5.72 17.25 8.85
C PHE A 471 4.71 16.79 9.90
N GLY A 472 4.83 15.54 10.31
CA GLY A 472 4.12 15.01 11.47
C GLY A 472 4.83 15.38 12.78
N GLY A 473 4.09 15.92 13.77
CA GLY A 473 4.66 16.39 15.04
C GLY A 473 5.21 15.29 15.94
N SER A 474 4.75 14.04 15.78
CA SER A 474 5.27 12.85 16.48
C SER A 474 6.26 12.03 15.63
N ASP A 475 6.57 12.47 14.40
CA ASP A 475 7.62 11.85 13.59
C ASP A 475 8.99 12.18 14.22
N PRO A 476 9.79 11.18 14.65
CA PRO A 476 11.08 11.42 15.30
C PRO A 476 12.10 12.11 14.40
N ASP A 477 11.95 12.02 13.08
CA ASP A 477 12.84 12.64 12.10
C ASP A 477 12.44 14.08 11.77
N ALA A 478 11.19 14.46 11.98
CA ALA A 478 10.64 15.76 11.61
C ALA A 478 11.43 16.95 12.17
N PRO A 479 11.82 17.02 13.46
CA PRO A 479 12.52 18.19 14.00
C PRO A 479 13.86 18.46 13.28
N GLY A 480 14.62 17.40 13.01
CA GLY A 480 15.91 17.51 12.31
C GLY A 480 15.75 17.89 10.84
N SER A 481 14.89 17.20 10.12
CA SER A 481 14.63 17.44 8.71
C SER A 481 14.04 18.82 8.47
N ARG A 482 13.05 19.24 9.26
CA ARG A 482 12.43 20.56 9.17
C ARG A 482 13.46 21.69 9.31
N ALA A 483 14.30 21.64 10.37
CA ALA A 483 15.32 22.64 10.59
C ALA A 483 16.39 22.64 9.49
N ALA A 484 16.76 21.48 8.96
CA ALA A 484 17.76 21.37 7.91
C ALA A 484 17.25 21.93 6.58
N TYR A 485 16.03 21.58 6.14
CA TYR A 485 15.45 22.11 4.90
C TYR A 485 15.14 23.61 5.00
N ALA A 486 14.63 24.09 6.13
CA ALA A 486 14.39 25.53 6.31
C ALA A 486 15.68 26.35 6.19
N ARG A 487 16.76 25.93 6.88
CA ARG A 487 18.07 26.59 6.77
C ARG A 487 18.61 26.54 5.32
N TYR A 488 18.47 25.39 4.67
CA TYR A 488 18.95 25.21 3.31
C TYR A 488 18.21 26.13 2.32
N CYS A 489 16.89 26.15 2.36
CA CYS A 489 16.08 27.00 1.50
C CYS A 489 16.35 28.49 1.76
N HIS A 490 16.44 28.91 3.02
CA HIS A 490 16.80 30.28 3.38
C HIS A 490 18.17 30.67 2.84
N ALA A 491 19.20 29.81 3.02
CA ALA A 491 20.57 30.09 2.58
C ALA A 491 20.70 30.20 1.03
N HIS A 492 19.77 29.62 0.28
CA HIS A 492 19.79 29.62 -1.20
C HIS A 492 18.67 30.44 -1.83
N GLY A 493 17.88 31.19 -1.05
CA GLY A 493 16.77 32.02 -1.54
C GLY A 493 15.65 31.23 -2.20
N ILE A 494 15.39 29.98 -1.77
CA ILE A 494 14.31 29.15 -2.27
C ILE A 494 13.04 29.50 -1.49
N PRO A 495 11.96 29.97 -2.16
CA PRO A 495 10.70 30.24 -1.51
C PRO A 495 10.14 28.97 -0.85
N HIS A 496 9.84 29.02 0.44
CA HIS A 496 9.35 27.84 1.13
C HIS A 496 8.44 28.17 2.31
N GLU A 497 7.53 27.26 2.59
CA GLU A 497 6.72 27.25 3.80
C GLU A 497 6.78 25.88 4.48
N THR A 498 6.45 25.84 5.75
CA THR A 498 6.52 24.62 6.55
C THR A 498 5.31 24.51 7.46
N HIS A 499 4.60 23.38 7.38
CA HIS A 499 3.49 23.02 8.23
C HIS A 499 3.87 21.86 9.16
N LEU A 500 3.36 21.91 10.40
CA LEU A 500 3.53 20.86 11.39
C LEU A 500 2.16 20.41 11.88
N ILE A 501 1.77 19.18 11.56
CA ILE A 501 0.52 18.57 12.01
C ILE A 501 0.77 17.93 13.38
N ALA A 502 0.16 18.50 14.41
CA ALA A 502 0.37 18.08 15.79
C ALA A 502 -0.01 16.60 15.99
N HIS A 503 0.84 15.87 16.70
CA HIS A 503 0.69 14.44 17.02
C HIS A 503 0.68 13.49 15.83
N ALA A 504 0.71 13.95 14.59
CA ALA A 504 0.78 13.08 13.43
C ALA A 504 2.12 12.33 13.38
N GLY A 505 2.08 11.05 13.07
CA GLY A 505 3.28 10.26 12.74
C GLY A 505 3.72 10.49 11.30
N HIS A 506 4.76 9.76 10.88
CA HIS A 506 5.38 9.86 9.55
C HIS A 506 4.40 9.68 8.38
N SER A 507 3.42 8.81 8.50
CA SER A 507 2.46 8.45 7.44
C SER A 507 1.04 8.95 7.70
N TYR A 508 0.84 9.84 8.65
CA TYR A 508 -0.44 10.50 8.95
C TYR A 508 -1.63 9.52 9.16
N TYR A 509 -1.42 8.42 9.85
CA TYR A 509 -2.43 7.36 10.08
C TYR A 509 -3.60 7.82 10.96
N SER A 510 -4.39 8.77 10.49
CA SER A 510 -5.67 9.21 11.05
C SER A 510 -6.43 10.08 10.03
N GLU A 511 -7.75 9.96 9.98
CA GLU A 511 -8.62 10.82 9.17
C GLU A 511 -8.46 12.30 9.52
N ARG A 512 -8.29 12.62 10.82
CA ARG A 512 -8.04 13.97 11.27
C ARG A 512 -6.76 14.54 10.67
N TRP A 513 -5.64 13.81 10.78
CA TRP A 513 -4.34 14.28 10.28
C TRP A 513 -4.30 14.33 8.75
N THR A 514 -4.98 13.39 8.10
CA THR A 514 -5.14 13.39 6.64
C THR A 514 -5.90 14.62 6.16
N ARG A 515 -6.96 15.01 6.87
CA ARG A 515 -7.72 16.23 6.55
C ARG A 515 -6.85 17.48 6.72
N GLU A 516 -6.18 17.66 7.86
CA GLU A 516 -5.26 18.78 8.10
C GLU A 516 -4.15 18.84 7.02
N LEU A 517 -3.62 17.68 6.61
CA LEU A 517 -2.62 17.57 5.53
C LEU A 517 -3.19 18.05 4.19
N PHE A 518 -4.40 17.59 3.83
CA PHE A 518 -5.03 17.96 2.57
C PHE A 518 -5.42 19.44 2.54
N GLU A 519 -5.91 20.00 3.64
CA GLU A 519 -6.23 21.42 3.75
C GLU A 519 -4.99 22.29 3.53
N ALA A 520 -3.88 22.01 4.22
CA ALA A 520 -2.61 22.70 4.01
C ALA A 520 -2.09 22.54 2.58
N SER A 521 -2.19 21.34 2.03
CA SER A 521 -1.72 21.02 0.68
C SER A 521 -2.55 21.71 -0.41
N MET A 522 -3.88 21.76 -0.25
CA MET A 522 -4.76 22.47 -1.18
C MET A 522 -4.50 23.98 -1.14
N ALA A 523 -4.38 24.58 0.03
CA ALA A 523 -4.07 26.01 0.17
C ALA A 523 -2.75 26.41 -0.51
N PHE A 524 -1.76 25.49 -0.51
CA PHE A 524 -0.50 25.72 -1.21
C PHE A 524 -0.61 25.56 -2.74
N LEU A 525 -1.46 24.63 -3.23
CA LEU A 525 -1.54 24.31 -4.66
C LEU A 525 -2.52 25.19 -5.43
N THR A 526 -3.55 25.70 -4.78
CA THR A 526 -4.58 26.59 -5.37
C THR A 526 -4.36 28.04 -5.03
#